data_dc4bb3d8b0b0bd4bd5f2b17b79cdfad1
#
_entry.id   dc4bb3d8b0b0bd4bd5f2b17b79cdfad1
#
_cell.length_a   1.000
_cell.length_b   1.000
_cell.length_c   1.000
_cell.angle_alpha   90.00
_cell.angle_beta   90.00
_cell.angle_gamma   90.00
#
_symmetry.space_group_name_H-M   'P 1'
#
loop_
_entity.id
_entity.type
_entity.pdbx_description
1 polymer ?
#
loop_
_entity_poly.entity_id
_entity_poly.type
_entity_poly.pdbx_seq_one_letter_code
_entity_poly.pdbx_strand_id
1 'polypeptide(L)'
;VSLPHAEKGTHMSRFMTFLNEKNQLLRLDTVHMALEQLVHTMESEKVFLDMEFPVFLKRHAPVTGIEGLLDFNCVLRAMFTRDGQRDTLVGVRANVTSCCPCSKEISQYGAHNQRSEVSISVRPQEHVWFEDLIDIAEKSASSRLYPILKRADEKNVTEHAYDNPK
;
A
#
# COMPACT_ATOMS: atom_id res chain seq x y z
N VAL A 1 6.27 -11.32 18.11
CA VAL A 1 6.33 -11.19 19.58
C VAL A 1 7.71 -11.66 20.04
N SER A 2 8.41 -10.84 20.81
CA SER A 2 9.68 -11.22 21.46
C SER A 2 9.40 -11.60 22.91
N LEU A 3 9.59 -12.85 23.26
CA LEU A 3 9.39 -13.36 24.62
C LEU A 3 10.70 -13.35 25.39
N PRO A 4 10.67 -13.18 26.73
CA PRO A 4 11.85 -13.33 27.58
C PRO A 4 12.45 -14.72 27.47
N HIS A 5 13.78 -14.82 27.51
CA HIS A 5 14.51 -16.10 27.33
C HIS A 5 14.16 -17.18 28.36
N ALA A 6 13.63 -16.79 29.52
CA ALA A 6 13.26 -17.71 30.61
C ALA A 6 11.87 -18.33 30.45
N GLU A 7 11.04 -17.86 29.50
CA GLU A 7 9.69 -18.34 29.31
C GLU A 7 9.62 -19.49 28.31
N LYS A 8 8.89 -20.56 28.71
CA LYS A 8 8.63 -21.70 27.83
C LYS A 8 7.27 -21.56 27.16
N GLY A 9 7.27 -21.55 25.82
CA GLY A 9 6.05 -21.59 24.99
C GLY A 9 5.70 -20.25 24.33
N THR A 10 5.04 -20.34 23.18
CA THR A 10 4.69 -19.18 22.33
C THR A 10 3.36 -18.55 22.67
N HIS A 11 2.64 -19.05 23.70
CA HIS A 11 1.30 -18.57 24.11
C HIS A 11 0.32 -18.38 22.94
N MET A 12 0.35 -19.26 21.93
CA MET A 12 -0.44 -19.15 20.69
C MET A 12 -1.95 -19.03 20.97
N SER A 13 -2.46 -19.69 22.00
CA SER A 13 -3.88 -19.56 22.39
C SER A 13 -4.24 -18.14 22.82
N ARG A 14 -3.40 -17.49 23.64
CA ARG A 14 -3.60 -16.08 24.04
C ARG A 14 -3.59 -15.14 22.82
N PHE A 15 -2.66 -15.40 21.89
CA PHE A 15 -2.55 -14.63 20.66
C PHE A 15 -3.81 -14.79 19.78
N MET A 16 -4.28 -16.03 19.59
CA MET A 16 -5.49 -16.29 18.81
C MET A 16 -6.75 -15.69 19.45
N THR A 17 -6.87 -15.77 20.78
CA THR A 17 -7.96 -15.12 21.52
C THR A 17 -7.93 -13.61 21.32
N PHE A 18 -6.76 -13.00 21.46
CA PHE A 18 -6.56 -11.56 21.21
C PHE A 18 -6.99 -11.15 19.79
N LEU A 19 -6.57 -11.87 18.75
CA LEU A 19 -6.94 -11.57 17.37
C LEU A 19 -8.45 -11.68 17.15
N ASN A 20 -9.10 -12.70 17.69
CA ASN A 20 -10.54 -12.90 17.52
C ASN A 20 -11.35 -11.81 18.22
N GLU A 21 -10.90 -11.33 19.38
CA GLU A 21 -11.57 -10.27 20.12
C GLU A 21 -11.33 -8.88 19.55
N LYS A 22 -10.21 -8.67 18.88
CA LYS A 22 -9.70 -7.36 18.48
C LYS A 22 -9.59 -7.15 16.96
N ASN A 23 -10.25 -7.97 16.16
CA ASN A 23 -10.22 -7.87 14.70
C ASN A 23 -10.62 -6.48 14.16
N GLN A 24 -11.35 -5.68 14.94
CA GLN A 24 -11.74 -4.30 14.59
C GLN A 24 -10.66 -3.25 14.93
N LEU A 25 -9.62 -3.59 15.68
CA LEU A 25 -8.58 -2.66 16.12
C LEU A 25 -7.38 -2.55 15.17
N LEU A 26 -7.35 -3.33 14.10
CA LEU A 26 -6.27 -3.28 13.11
C LEU A 26 -6.52 -2.19 12.05
N ARG A 27 -6.71 -0.96 12.54
CA ARG A 27 -6.78 0.27 11.76
C ARG A 27 -5.53 1.09 12.03
N LEU A 28 -5.14 1.97 11.10
CA LEU A 28 -3.96 2.81 11.24
C LEU A 28 -3.98 3.67 12.51
N ASP A 29 -5.16 4.17 12.87
CA ASP A 29 -5.35 5.03 14.03
C ASP A 29 -5.37 4.27 15.37
N THR A 30 -5.66 2.97 15.34
CA THR A 30 -5.82 2.14 16.54
C THR A 30 -4.77 1.04 16.68
N VAL A 31 -3.92 0.85 15.69
CA VAL A 31 -2.93 -0.24 15.67
C VAL A 31 -2.01 -0.23 16.91
N HIS A 32 -1.58 0.96 17.35
CA HIS A 32 -0.72 1.06 18.52
C HIS A 32 -1.41 0.64 19.81
N MET A 33 -2.70 0.96 19.96
CA MET A 33 -3.50 0.51 21.11
C MET A 33 -3.63 -1.02 21.13
N ALA A 34 -3.80 -1.62 19.95
CA ALA A 34 -3.84 -3.08 19.83
C ALA A 34 -2.49 -3.72 20.18
N LEU A 35 -1.39 -3.14 19.70
CA LEU A 35 -0.04 -3.65 20.01
C LEU A 35 0.35 -3.45 21.48
N GLU A 36 -0.02 -2.34 22.10
CA GLU A 36 0.14 -2.09 23.53
C GLU A 36 -0.57 -3.16 24.35
N GLN A 37 -1.85 -3.42 24.07
CA GLN A 37 -2.60 -4.49 24.73
C GLN A 37 -1.94 -5.86 24.52
N LEU A 38 -1.41 -6.12 23.30
CA LEU A 38 -0.75 -7.37 23.00
C LEU A 38 0.56 -7.54 23.77
N VAL A 39 1.36 -6.48 23.93
CA VAL A 39 2.56 -6.49 24.80
C VAL A 39 2.22 -6.94 26.21
N HIS A 40 1.15 -6.39 26.79
CA HIS A 40 0.72 -6.74 28.14
C HIS A 40 0.12 -8.15 28.22
N THR A 41 -0.75 -8.52 27.27
CA THR A 41 -1.39 -9.85 27.24
C THR A 41 -0.38 -10.99 27.07
N MET A 42 0.67 -10.74 26.28
CA MET A 42 1.72 -11.72 25.99
C MET A 42 2.91 -11.63 26.96
N GLU A 43 2.88 -10.70 27.92
CA GLU A 43 3.96 -10.43 28.86
C GLU A 43 5.32 -10.23 28.16
N SER A 44 5.28 -9.67 26.95
CA SER A 44 6.44 -9.55 26.07
C SER A 44 7.13 -8.18 26.20
N GLU A 45 8.42 -8.14 25.85
CA GLU A 45 9.18 -6.88 25.81
C GLU A 45 8.87 -6.07 24.55
N LYS A 46 8.53 -6.75 23.45
CA LYS A 46 8.33 -6.13 22.16
C LYS A 46 7.40 -6.93 21.26
N VAL A 47 6.54 -6.24 20.55
CA VAL A 47 5.60 -6.81 19.57
C VAL A 47 5.79 -6.13 18.22
N PHE A 48 5.74 -6.93 17.16
CA PHE A 48 5.73 -6.50 15.78
C PHE A 48 4.47 -6.98 15.08
N LEU A 49 3.92 -6.12 14.27
CA LEU A 49 2.90 -6.43 13.29
C LEU A 49 3.49 -6.18 11.90
N ASP A 50 3.41 -7.17 11.02
CA ASP A 50 3.75 -7.03 9.60
C ASP A 50 2.57 -7.59 8.80
N MET A 51 1.91 -6.74 8.07
CA MET A 51 0.74 -7.07 7.27
C MET A 51 0.93 -6.59 5.84
N GLU A 52 0.62 -7.47 4.90
CA GLU A 52 0.54 -7.17 3.47
C GLU A 52 -0.83 -7.64 2.98
N PHE A 53 -1.59 -6.74 2.35
CA PHE A 53 -2.97 -7.00 1.97
C PHE A 53 -3.39 -6.16 0.76
N PRO A 54 -4.32 -6.67 -0.08
CA PRO A 54 -4.85 -5.90 -1.18
C PRO A 54 -5.91 -4.90 -0.71
N VAL A 55 -5.87 -3.69 -1.28
CA VAL A 55 -6.94 -2.68 -1.22
C VAL A 55 -7.52 -2.54 -2.63
N PHE A 56 -8.84 -2.61 -2.73
CA PHE A 56 -9.54 -2.50 -4.00
C PHE A 56 -10.15 -1.12 -4.15
N LEU A 57 -9.72 -0.39 -5.18
CA LEU A 57 -10.25 0.94 -5.47
C LEU A 57 -11.00 0.94 -6.80
N LYS A 58 -12.11 1.67 -6.81
CA LYS A 58 -12.84 1.96 -8.05
C LYS A 58 -12.02 2.93 -8.90
N ARG A 59 -11.91 2.60 -10.18
CA ARG A 59 -11.30 3.48 -11.19
C ARG A 59 -12.24 3.58 -12.41
N HIS A 60 -12.35 4.78 -12.96
CA HIS A 60 -13.19 5.05 -14.10
C HIS A 60 -12.31 5.28 -15.33
N ALA A 61 -12.72 4.68 -16.45
CA ALA A 61 -12.08 4.92 -17.73
C ALA A 61 -12.16 6.42 -18.11
N PRO A 62 -11.09 7.00 -18.70
CA PRO A 62 -10.96 8.47 -18.80
C PRO A 62 -11.94 9.14 -19.73
N VAL A 63 -12.48 8.45 -20.72
CA VAL A 63 -13.42 8.99 -21.71
C VAL A 63 -14.81 8.40 -21.53
N THR A 64 -14.92 7.09 -21.43
CA THR A 64 -16.22 6.39 -21.35
C THR A 64 -16.80 6.37 -19.95
N GLY A 65 -15.98 6.61 -18.91
CA GLY A 65 -16.42 6.59 -17.52
C GLY A 65 -16.77 5.19 -16.98
N ILE A 66 -16.46 4.11 -17.73
CA ILE A 66 -16.76 2.75 -17.29
C ILE A 66 -15.98 2.46 -16.01
N GLU A 67 -16.71 2.06 -14.97
CA GLU A 67 -16.15 1.73 -13.65
C GLU A 67 -15.61 0.29 -13.64
N GLY A 68 -14.49 0.10 -12.96
CA GLY A 68 -13.96 -1.21 -12.59
C GLY A 68 -13.12 -1.12 -11.32
N LEU A 69 -12.74 -2.27 -10.79
CA LEU A 69 -11.89 -2.37 -9.60
C LEU A 69 -10.45 -2.65 -10.00
N LEU A 70 -9.53 -1.97 -9.34
CA LEU A 70 -8.09 -2.29 -9.34
C LEU A 70 -7.66 -2.63 -7.93
N ASP A 71 -6.77 -3.61 -7.82
CA ASP A 71 -6.11 -3.99 -6.61
C ASP A 71 -4.76 -3.25 -6.47
N PHE A 72 -4.47 -2.84 -5.24
CA PHE A 72 -3.21 -2.24 -4.85
C PHE A 72 -2.68 -3.00 -3.63
N ASN A 73 -1.40 -3.34 -3.65
CA ASN A 73 -0.80 -4.03 -2.53
C ASN A 73 -0.39 -3.02 -1.46
N CYS A 74 -0.97 -3.15 -0.28
CA CYS A 74 -0.73 -2.27 0.87
C CYS A 74 0.05 -3.01 1.95
N VAL A 75 0.91 -2.27 2.63
CA VAL A 75 1.76 -2.77 3.72
C VAL A 75 1.53 -1.93 4.95
N LEU A 76 1.31 -2.58 6.07
CA LEU A 76 1.29 -1.97 7.40
C LEU A 76 2.28 -2.72 8.28
N ARG A 77 3.33 -2.04 8.71
CA ARG A 77 4.25 -2.53 9.73
C ARG A 77 4.15 -1.66 10.95
N ALA A 78 3.99 -2.27 12.10
CA ALA A 78 3.95 -1.53 13.35
C ALA A 78 4.73 -2.27 14.43
N MET A 79 5.25 -1.50 15.37
CA MET A 79 6.03 -2.00 16.50
C MET A 79 5.63 -1.24 17.76
N PHE A 80 5.58 -1.97 18.86
CA PHE A 80 5.38 -1.41 20.19
C PHE A 80 6.25 -2.16 21.19
N THR A 81 6.86 -1.42 22.13
CA THR A 81 7.69 -1.97 23.18
C THR A 81 7.06 -1.72 24.55
N ARG A 82 7.43 -2.51 25.55
CA ARG A 82 6.92 -2.37 26.92
C ARG A 82 7.23 -1.00 27.55
N ASP A 83 8.35 -0.37 27.18
CA ASP A 83 8.74 0.97 27.60
C ASP A 83 8.05 2.10 26.83
N GLY A 84 7.08 1.76 25.95
CA GLY A 84 6.25 2.73 25.24
C GLY A 84 6.80 3.25 23.92
N GLN A 85 7.94 2.71 23.43
CA GLN A 85 8.41 3.06 22.09
C GLN A 85 7.49 2.48 21.03
N ARG A 86 7.25 3.24 19.98
CA ARG A 86 6.38 2.86 18.86
C ARG A 86 6.97 3.28 17.53
N ASP A 87 6.75 2.48 16.51
CA ASP A 87 7.07 2.80 15.12
C ASP A 87 5.95 2.29 14.22
N THR A 88 5.61 3.04 13.19
CA THR A 88 4.65 2.63 12.16
C THR A 88 5.21 2.98 10.79
N LEU A 89 5.15 2.02 9.90
CA LEU A 89 5.43 2.20 8.49
C LEU A 89 4.21 1.78 7.68
N VAL A 90 3.77 2.68 6.83
CA VAL A 90 2.66 2.48 5.87
C VAL A 90 3.24 2.47 4.48
N GLY A 91 2.84 1.53 3.66
CA GLY A 91 3.35 1.42 2.30
C GLY A 91 2.30 0.98 1.30
N VAL A 92 2.52 1.35 0.04
CA VAL A 92 1.72 0.91 -1.11
C VAL A 92 2.63 0.53 -2.26
N ARG A 93 2.18 -0.44 -3.07
CA ARG A 93 2.74 -0.76 -4.38
C ARG A 93 1.65 -0.59 -5.41
N ALA A 94 1.87 0.32 -6.35
CA ALA A 94 0.94 0.63 -7.41
C ALA A 94 1.56 0.32 -8.77
N ASN A 95 0.87 -0.48 -9.57
CA ASN A 95 1.24 -0.68 -10.96
C ASN A 95 0.81 0.53 -11.80
N VAL A 96 1.72 1.01 -12.64
CA VAL A 96 1.54 2.20 -13.48
C VAL A 96 2.14 1.95 -14.86
N THR A 97 2.00 2.91 -15.76
CA THR A 97 2.72 2.91 -17.04
C THR A 97 3.75 4.04 -17.07
N SER A 98 4.90 3.73 -17.68
CA SER A 98 6.00 4.67 -17.88
C SER A 98 6.32 4.75 -19.36
N CYS A 99 6.17 5.93 -19.95
CA CYS A 99 6.54 6.23 -21.32
C CYS A 99 7.98 6.79 -21.34
N CYS A 100 8.85 6.16 -22.10
CA CYS A 100 10.27 6.52 -22.10
C CYS A 100 10.52 7.85 -22.80
N PRO A 101 11.06 8.89 -22.13
CA PRO A 101 11.39 10.17 -22.75
C PRO A 101 12.48 10.03 -23.80
N CYS A 102 13.49 9.20 -23.57
CA CYS A 102 14.61 9.01 -24.54
C CYS A 102 14.10 8.39 -25.84
N SER A 103 13.20 7.39 -25.78
CA SER A 103 12.65 6.79 -27.00
C SER A 103 11.74 7.77 -27.74
N LYS A 104 11.04 8.64 -27.02
CA LYS A 104 10.24 9.72 -27.62
C LYS A 104 11.11 10.70 -28.42
N GLU A 105 12.31 11.02 -27.92
CA GLU A 105 13.23 11.96 -28.56
C GLU A 105 13.84 11.41 -29.84
N ILE A 106 14.23 10.14 -29.88
CA ILE A 106 14.95 9.52 -31.00
C ILE A 106 14.05 8.87 -32.06
N SER A 107 12.78 8.58 -31.71
CA SER A 107 11.86 7.84 -32.57
C SER A 107 11.01 8.77 -33.43
N GLN A 108 10.82 8.40 -34.71
CA GLN A 108 9.94 9.10 -35.65
C GLN A 108 8.43 8.79 -35.39
N TYR A 109 8.13 7.64 -34.77
CA TYR A 109 6.77 7.09 -34.75
C TYR A 109 6.18 6.91 -33.35
N GLY A 110 6.82 7.45 -32.33
CA GLY A 110 6.30 7.37 -30.96
C GLY A 110 7.36 6.99 -29.94
N ALA A 111 6.92 6.52 -28.80
CA ALA A 111 7.77 6.09 -27.70
C ALA A 111 7.25 4.77 -27.11
N HIS A 112 8.16 3.92 -26.65
CA HIS A 112 7.73 2.73 -25.96
C HIS A 112 7.15 3.07 -24.59
N ASN A 113 6.13 2.31 -24.20
CA ASN A 113 5.46 2.42 -22.92
C ASN A 113 5.59 1.09 -22.19
N GLN A 114 5.89 1.11 -20.91
CA GLN A 114 6.11 -0.10 -20.10
C GLN A 114 5.25 -0.08 -18.85
N ARG A 115 4.88 -1.28 -18.39
CA ARG A 115 4.34 -1.44 -17.06
C ARG A 115 5.47 -1.32 -16.04
N SER A 116 5.26 -0.47 -15.05
CA SER A 116 6.19 -0.22 -13.95
C SER A 116 5.46 -0.36 -12.62
N GLU A 117 6.21 -0.58 -11.56
CA GLU A 117 5.69 -0.56 -10.20
C GLU A 117 6.29 0.63 -9.45
N VAL A 118 5.44 1.42 -8.81
CA VAL A 118 5.83 2.47 -7.87
C VAL A 118 5.57 1.96 -6.46
N SER A 119 6.63 1.91 -5.65
CA SER A 119 6.53 1.57 -4.23
C SER A 119 6.77 2.82 -3.38
N ILE A 120 5.83 3.13 -2.50
CA ILE A 120 5.94 4.22 -1.53
C ILE A 120 5.87 3.62 -0.13
N SER A 121 6.79 4.03 0.74
CA SER A 121 6.77 3.67 2.16
C SER A 121 7.07 4.89 3.00
N VAL A 122 6.23 5.17 3.98
CA VAL A 122 6.33 6.35 4.84
C VAL A 122 6.23 5.98 6.32
N ARG A 123 6.90 6.73 7.19
CA ARG A 123 6.64 6.79 8.62
C ARG A 123 5.81 8.04 8.91
N PRO A 124 4.49 7.89 9.01
CA PRO A 124 3.61 9.04 9.13
C PRO A 124 3.72 9.67 10.52
N GLN A 125 3.74 11.00 10.59
CA GLN A 125 3.60 11.76 11.83
C GLN A 125 2.14 12.01 12.19
N GLU A 126 1.28 12.03 11.16
CA GLU A 126 -0.18 12.18 11.26
C GLU A 126 -0.86 11.04 10.51
N HIS A 127 -2.20 11.03 10.55
CA HIS A 127 -2.97 10.00 9.84
C HIS A 127 -2.77 10.12 8.31
N VAL A 128 -2.45 8.99 7.67
CA VAL A 128 -2.28 8.89 6.20
C VAL A 128 -3.19 7.78 5.69
N TRP A 129 -3.96 8.08 4.66
CA TRP A 129 -4.77 7.09 3.96
C TRP A 129 -3.95 6.34 2.90
N PHE A 130 -4.20 5.06 2.73
CA PHE A 130 -3.58 4.28 1.65
C PHE A 130 -3.95 4.84 0.27
N GLU A 131 -5.18 5.32 0.13
CA GLU A 131 -5.70 5.96 -1.07
C GLU A 131 -4.87 7.18 -1.49
N ASP A 132 -4.43 8.00 -0.55
CA ASP A 132 -3.59 9.18 -0.81
C ASP A 132 -2.22 8.75 -1.37
N LEU A 133 -1.61 7.72 -0.79
CA LEU A 133 -0.33 7.19 -1.27
C LEU A 133 -0.46 6.55 -2.66
N ILE A 134 -1.57 5.84 -2.91
CA ILE A 134 -1.87 5.26 -4.22
C ILE A 134 -2.05 6.37 -5.26
N ASP A 135 -2.79 7.42 -4.93
CA ASP A 135 -3.00 8.55 -5.83
C ASP A 135 -1.69 9.29 -6.15
N ILE A 136 -0.79 9.43 -5.17
CA ILE A 136 0.56 9.99 -5.39
C ILE A 136 1.34 9.10 -6.35
N ALA A 137 1.33 7.78 -6.14
CA ALA A 137 2.02 6.83 -7.01
C ALA A 137 1.51 6.91 -8.46
N GLU A 138 0.18 6.90 -8.64
CA GLU A 138 -0.43 7.01 -9.96
C GLU A 138 -0.12 8.33 -10.67
N LYS A 139 -0.15 9.46 -9.93
CA LYS A 139 0.15 10.80 -10.48
C LYS A 139 1.63 11.00 -10.81
N SER A 140 2.52 10.24 -10.19
CA SER A 140 3.96 10.31 -10.44
C SER A 140 4.39 9.61 -11.73
N ALA A 141 3.54 8.80 -12.33
CA ALA A 141 3.81 8.04 -13.55
C ALA A 141 3.30 8.75 -14.82
N SER A 142 3.64 8.22 -15.99
CA SER A 142 3.15 8.74 -17.28
C SER A 142 1.64 8.54 -17.43
N SER A 143 1.13 7.40 -16.97
CA SER A 143 -0.31 7.14 -16.84
C SER A 143 -0.57 6.09 -15.75
N ARG A 144 -1.73 6.21 -15.12
CA ARG A 144 -2.28 5.14 -14.26
C ARG A 144 -2.75 3.96 -15.10
N LEU A 145 -2.96 2.83 -14.45
CA LEU A 145 -3.67 1.70 -15.06
C LEU A 145 -5.19 1.87 -14.89
N TYR A 146 -5.91 1.23 -15.79
CA TYR A 146 -7.37 1.17 -15.79
C TYR A 146 -7.84 -0.28 -15.92
N PRO A 147 -8.88 -0.69 -15.21
CA PRO A 147 -9.37 -2.08 -15.26
C PRO A 147 -10.03 -2.42 -16.59
N ILE A 148 -10.67 -1.42 -17.23
CA ILE A 148 -11.41 -1.57 -18.49
C ILE A 148 -11.13 -0.34 -19.35
N LEU A 149 -10.79 -0.56 -20.63
CA LEU A 149 -10.64 0.48 -21.63
C LEU A 149 -11.44 0.11 -22.89
N LYS A 150 -12.10 1.08 -23.49
CA LYS A 150 -12.65 1.03 -24.84
C LYS A 150 -11.74 1.80 -25.77
N ARG A 151 -11.96 1.74 -27.08
CA ARG A 151 -11.10 2.38 -28.09
C ARG A 151 -10.85 3.86 -27.85
N ALA A 152 -11.87 4.58 -27.40
CA ALA A 152 -11.73 6.02 -27.09
C ALA A 152 -10.83 6.24 -25.86
N ASP A 153 -10.92 5.36 -24.87
CA ASP A 153 -10.10 5.39 -23.67
C ASP A 153 -8.65 5.00 -24.00
N GLU A 154 -8.44 3.95 -24.83
CA GLU A 154 -7.13 3.52 -25.28
C GLU A 154 -6.38 4.66 -25.98
N LYS A 155 -7.07 5.38 -26.89
CA LYS A 155 -6.51 6.56 -27.55
C LYS A 155 -6.08 7.61 -26.52
N ASN A 156 -6.98 7.98 -25.61
CA ASN A 156 -6.72 8.99 -24.59
C ASN A 156 -5.52 8.62 -23.70
N VAL A 157 -5.47 7.38 -23.21
CA VAL A 157 -4.38 6.88 -22.34
C VAL A 157 -3.05 6.90 -23.08
N THR A 158 -3.03 6.50 -24.35
CA THR A 158 -1.82 6.49 -25.20
C THR A 158 -1.30 7.90 -25.41
N GLU A 159 -2.16 8.83 -25.82
CA GLU A 159 -1.80 10.23 -26.04
C GLU A 159 -1.35 10.90 -24.73
N HIS A 160 -2.10 10.69 -23.64
CA HIS A 160 -1.73 11.22 -22.32
C HIS A 160 -0.36 10.71 -21.83
N ALA A 161 -0.08 9.41 -21.97
CA ALA A 161 1.21 8.86 -21.59
C ALA A 161 2.36 9.43 -22.44
N TYR A 162 2.11 9.64 -23.74
CA TYR A 162 3.08 10.23 -24.66
C TYR A 162 3.38 11.70 -24.32
N ASP A 163 2.38 12.46 -23.89
CA ASP A 163 2.54 13.86 -23.48
C ASP A 163 3.21 14.00 -22.10
N ASN A 164 3.18 12.95 -21.29
CA ASN A 164 3.74 12.93 -19.93
C ASN A 164 4.80 11.82 -19.76
N PRO A 165 5.90 11.84 -20.54
CA PRO A 165 6.95 10.83 -20.41
C PRO A 165 7.66 10.96 -19.06
N LYS A 166 7.92 9.82 -18.40
CA LYS A 166 8.58 9.75 -17.07
C LYS A 166 9.44 8.50 -16.94
#